data_a13f2ff2d68c8bcb7bb2883e26165a7d
#
_entry.id   a13f2ff2d68c8bcb7bb2883e26165a7d
#
_cell.length_a   1.000
_cell.length_b   1.000
_cell.length_c   1.000
_cell.angle_alpha   90.00
_cell.angle_beta   90.00
_cell.angle_gamma   90.00
#
_symmetry.space_group_name_H-M   'P 1'
#
loop_
_entity.id
_entity.type
_entity.pdbx_description
1 polymer ?
#
loop_
_entity_poly.entity_id
_entity_poly.type
_entity_poly.pdbx_seq_one_letter_code
_entity_poly.pdbx_strand_id
1 'polypeptide(L)'
;TDAVDGALNGERLTFAYGEYISDPVDVRFSGDMEPRNISLKIRNIPKEYALAQNYPNPFNPVTTIQYNLPDDARVSIVVYDLMGRIVNTLVNNVQTTAGYKSVIWNATDDRGMPVSAGLYFYQIHAGNFTQVRKMALLK
;
A
#
# COMPACT_ATOMS: atom_id res chain seq x y z
N THR A 1 0.60 -9.92 29.95
CA THR A 1 0.69 -10.07 29.56
C THR A 1 0.25 -10.23 28.83
N ASP A 2 -0.11 -10.09 28.87
CA ASP A 2 -0.40 -10.11 28.24
C ASP A 2 -1.05 -10.37 27.60
N ALA A 3 -1.40 -10.37 27.47
CA ALA A 3 -1.84 -10.44 26.95
C ALA A 3 -2.44 -10.57 26.56
N VAL A 4 -2.86 -10.41 26.60
CA VAL A 4 -2.93 -10.65 26.42
C VAL A 4 -2.72 -11.15 26.26
N ASP A 5 -2.77 -11.23 26.53
CA ASP A 5 -2.33 -11.74 26.51
C ASP A 5 -2.15 -12.24 26.50
N GLY A 6 -2.50 -12.39 26.70
CA GLY A 6 -2.15 -12.84 26.95
C GLY A 6 -1.61 -13.02 27.01
N ALA A 7 -1.15 -12.83 27.00
CA ALA A 7 -0.25 -12.92 27.10
C ALA A 7 0.47 -12.74 27.35
N LEU A 8 0.52 -12.57 27.26
CA LEU A 8 1.58 -12.71 27.66
C LEU A 8 2.72 -11.91 27.41
N ASN A 9 3.59 -11.73 28.15
CA ASN A 9 4.67 -10.79 28.10
C ASN A 9 5.50 -10.89 26.87
N GLY A 10 5.52 -9.87 26.08
CA GLY A 10 6.26 -9.91 24.84
C GLY A 10 5.68 -10.80 23.78
N GLU A 11 4.59 -11.41 24.09
CA GLU A 11 3.96 -12.25 23.09
C GLU A 11 3.34 -11.42 22.01
N ARG A 12 3.43 -11.94 20.83
CA ARG A 12 2.85 -11.29 19.67
C ARG A 12 1.53 -11.92 19.39
N LEU A 13 0.50 -11.09 19.36
CA LEU A 13 -0.83 -11.57 19.03
C LEU A 13 -1.14 -11.09 17.63
N THR A 14 -1.60 -12.01 16.83
CA THR A 14 -2.05 -11.70 15.50
C THR A 14 -3.53 -11.96 15.44
N PHE A 15 -4.27 -10.92 15.17
CA PHE A 15 -5.71 -11.03 15.10
C PHE A 15 -6.13 -11.16 13.66
N ALA A 16 -6.93 -12.16 13.40
CA ALA A 16 -7.48 -12.38 12.08
C ALA A 16 -8.99 -12.45 12.21
N TYR A 17 -9.64 -11.39 11.82
CA TYR A 17 -11.08 -11.30 11.89
C TYR A 17 -11.61 -11.02 10.51
N GLY A 18 -11.54 -11.99 9.64
CA GLY A 18 -11.95 -11.69 8.30
C GLY A 18 -11.11 -10.60 7.70
N GLU A 19 -11.60 -9.41 7.74
CA GLU A 19 -10.87 -8.29 7.14
C GLU A 19 -9.79 -7.71 8.03
N TYR A 20 -9.65 -8.19 9.25
CA TYR A 20 -8.64 -7.65 10.14
C TYR A 20 -7.48 -8.61 10.22
N ILE A 21 -6.38 -8.14 9.72
CA ILE A 21 -5.11 -8.80 9.95
C ILE A 21 -4.22 -7.72 10.46
N SER A 22 -4.08 -7.67 11.74
CA SER A 22 -3.22 -6.65 12.31
C SER A 22 -1.78 -7.02 12.03
N ASP A 23 -0.94 -6.02 12.03
CA ASP A 23 0.46 -6.29 12.25
C ASP A 23 0.53 -7.07 13.53
N PRO A 24 1.52 -7.91 13.67
CA PRO A 24 1.69 -8.57 14.94
C PRO A 24 1.70 -7.52 16.03
N VAL A 25 0.82 -7.69 16.99
CA VAL A 25 0.70 -6.73 18.07
C VAL A 25 1.40 -7.34 19.26
N ASP A 26 2.39 -6.66 19.75
CA ASP A 26 3.05 -7.09 20.97
C ASP A 26 2.17 -6.68 22.11
N VAL A 27 1.57 -7.67 22.71
CA VAL A 27 0.76 -7.44 23.88
C VAL A 27 1.58 -7.87 25.08
N ARG A 28 1.90 -6.93 25.91
CA ARG A 28 2.75 -7.21 27.04
C ARG A 28 1.95 -7.09 28.31
N PHE A 29 1.96 -8.15 29.05
CA PHE A 29 1.31 -8.17 30.34
C PHE A 29 2.39 -8.17 31.38
N SER A 30 2.68 -7.01 31.90
CA SER A 30 3.52 -6.95 33.07
C SER A 30 2.68 -7.37 34.27
N GLY A 31 3.33 -7.65 35.36
CA GLY A 31 2.63 -8.11 36.52
C GLY A 31 1.57 -7.19 37.05
N ASP A 32 1.71 -5.94 36.74
CA ASP A 32 0.77 -4.94 37.21
C ASP A 32 -0.10 -4.41 36.09
N MET A 33 -0.10 -5.04 34.97
CA MET A 33 -0.87 -4.55 33.85
C MET A 33 -2.35 -4.68 34.11
N GLU A 34 -3.06 -3.67 33.72
CA GLU A 34 -4.48 -3.65 33.87
C GLU A 34 -5.14 -3.75 32.52
N PRO A 35 -6.05 -4.68 32.36
CA PRO A 35 -6.63 -4.90 31.05
C PRO A 35 -7.27 -3.66 30.44
N ARG A 36 -7.85 -2.81 31.28
CA ARG A 36 -8.54 -1.64 30.75
C ARG A 36 -7.58 -0.65 30.08
N ASN A 37 -6.30 -0.80 30.34
CA ASN A 37 -5.32 0.09 29.74
C ASN A 37 -4.72 -0.46 28.48
N ILE A 38 -5.15 -1.62 28.08
CA ILE A 38 -4.64 -2.22 26.86
C ILE A 38 -5.34 -1.55 25.69
N SER A 39 -4.56 -0.94 24.85
CA SER A 39 -5.08 -0.34 23.64
C SER A 39 -4.65 -1.19 22.49
N LEU A 40 -5.56 -1.96 21.95
CA LEU A 40 -5.28 -2.78 20.79
C LEU A 40 -5.50 -1.95 19.55
N LYS A 41 -4.45 -1.83 18.77
CA LYS A 41 -4.57 -1.15 17.50
C LYS A 41 -4.86 -2.20 16.46
N ILE A 42 -6.13 -2.33 16.15
CA ILE A 42 -6.55 -3.24 15.10
C ILE A 42 -6.52 -2.44 13.82
N ARG A 43 -5.70 -2.89 12.91
CA ARG A 43 -5.56 -2.21 11.63
C ARG A 43 -6.63 -2.72 10.70
N ASN A 44 -7.27 -1.77 10.04
CA ASN A 44 -8.26 -2.08 9.05
C ASN A 44 -7.52 -2.41 7.76
N ILE A 45 -7.57 -3.67 7.36
CA ILE A 45 -6.82 -4.14 6.21
C ILE A 45 -7.79 -4.45 5.08
N PRO A 46 -7.45 -4.09 3.85
CA PRO A 46 -8.31 -4.38 2.71
C PRO A 46 -8.58 -5.87 2.59
N LYS A 47 -9.76 -6.21 2.12
CA LYS A 47 -10.11 -7.60 1.87
C LYS A 47 -9.59 -8.09 0.54
N GLU A 48 -9.32 -7.19 -0.38
CA GLU A 48 -8.94 -7.54 -1.75
C GLU A 48 -7.84 -6.63 -2.22
N TYR A 49 -7.06 -7.13 -3.18
CA TYR A 49 -6.16 -6.28 -3.92
C TYR A 49 -6.97 -5.31 -4.76
N ALA A 50 -6.49 -4.09 -4.87
CA ALA A 50 -7.12 -3.09 -5.72
C ALA A 50 -6.11 -2.05 -6.15
N LEU A 51 -6.33 -1.50 -7.32
CA LEU A 51 -5.59 -0.35 -7.81
C LEU A 51 -6.61 0.73 -8.13
N ALA A 52 -6.56 1.83 -7.41
CA ALA A 52 -7.51 2.91 -7.58
C ALA A 52 -7.15 3.78 -8.78
N GLN A 53 -8.13 4.50 -9.28
CA GLN A 53 -7.88 5.54 -10.25
C GLN A 53 -7.06 6.63 -9.58
N ASN A 54 -6.02 7.08 -10.25
CA ASN A 54 -5.18 8.15 -9.71
C ASN A 54 -6.00 9.41 -9.46
N TYR A 55 -5.58 10.19 -8.50
CA TYR A 55 -6.28 11.43 -8.16
C TYR A 55 -5.24 12.51 -7.85
N PRO A 56 -5.40 13.68 -8.43
CA PRO A 56 -6.38 14.06 -9.42
C PRO A 56 -6.15 13.41 -10.77
N ASN A 57 -7.22 13.32 -11.57
CA ASN A 57 -7.15 12.82 -12.93
C ASN A 57 -8.24 13.51 -13.76
N PRO A 58 -7.88 14.34 -14.74
CA PRO A 58 -6.51 14.65 -15.17
C PRO A 58 -5.70 15.37 -14.10
N PHE A 59 -4.39 15.28 -14.22
CA PHE A 59 -3.50 15.87 -13.21
C PHE A 59 -2.46 16.79 -13.87
N ASN A 60 -1.88 17.69 -13.04
CA ASN A 60 -0.88 18.64 -13.52
C ASN A 60 -0.08 19.17 -12.35
N PRO A 61 1.17 18.80 -12.19
CA PRO A 61 1.82 17.63 -12.78
C PRO A 61 1.87 16.46 -11.81
N VAL A 62 1.20 16.54 -10.67
CA VAL A 62 1.33 15.57 -9.58
C VAL A 62 0.02 14.83 -9.39
N THR A 63 0.12 13.54 -9.20
CA THR A 63 -1.03 12.70 -8.92
C THR A 63 -0.65 11.65 -7.89
N THR A 64 -1.65 11.13 -7.20
CA THR A 64 -1.49 10.06 -6.22
C THR A 64 -2.18 8.81 -6.72
N ILE A 65 -1.49 7.69 -6.62
CA ILE A 65 -2.02 6.38 -6.96
C ILE A 65 -2.17 5.60 -5.67
N GLN A 66 -3.39 5.18 -5.38
CA GLN A 66 -3.68 4.39 -4.19
C GLN A 66 -3.87 2.94 -4.57
N TYR A 67 -3.42 2.06 -3.70
CA TYR A 67 -3.57 0.64 -3.93
C TYR A 67 -3.75 -0.07 -2.61
N ASN A 68 -4.44 -1.21 -2.66
CA ASN A 68 -4.81 -1.97 -1.49
C ASN A 68 -4.16 -3.34 -1.52
N LEU A 69 -3.60 -3.73 -0.38
CA LEU A 69 -2.95 -5.03 -0.23
C LEU A 69 -3.61 -5.77 0.92
N PRO A 70 -4.28 -6.89 0.66
CA PRO A 70 -4.83 -7.70 1.76
C PRO A 70 -3.75 -8.50 2.48
N ASP A 71 -2.63 -8.74 1.83
CA ASP A 71 -1.52 -9.51 2.38
C ASP A 71 -0.22 -8.78 2.10
N ASP A 72 0.81 -9.13 2.86
CA ASP A 72 2.14 -8.66 2.54
C ASP A 72 2.51 -9.18 1.17
N ALA A 73 3.11 -8.35 0.35
CA ALA A 73 3.42 -8.72 -1.02
C ALA A 73 4.57 -7.89 -1.56
N ARG A 74 5.23 -8.43 -2.56
CA ARG A 74 6.18 -7.65 -3.32
C ARG A 74 5.41 -6.86 -4.35
N VAL A 75 5.65 -5.56 -4.38
CA VAL A 75 4.87 -4.64 -5.20
C VAL A 75 5.77 -3.98 -6.22
N SER A 76 5.26 -3.91 -7.44
CA SER A 76 5.85 -3.09 -8.49
C SER A 76 4.76 -2.24 -9.09
N ILE A 77 5.04 -0.96 -9.27
CA ILE A 77 4.13 -0.04 -9.95
C ILE A 77 4.94 0.68 -11.00
N VAL A 78 4.52 0.56 -12.24
CA VAL A 78 5.26 1.07 -13.38
C VAL A 78 4.33 1.93 -14.24
N VAL A 79 4.85 3.05 -14.70
CA VAL A 79 4.14 3.94 -15.62
C VAL A 79 4.65 3.69 -17.02
N TYR A 80 3.71 3.57 -17.96
CA TYR A 80 3.99 3.33 -19.38
C TYR A 80 3.39 4.44 -20.22
N ASP A 81 4.00 4.71 -21.35
CA ASP A 81 3.40 5.59 -22.35
C ASP A 81 2.43 4.79 -23.24
N LEU A 82 1.83 5.46 -24.19
CA LEU A 82 0.88 4.82 -25.09
C LEU A 82 1.50 3.76 -25.98
N MET A 83 2.80 3.81 -26.16
CA MET A 83 3.52 2.82 -26.96
C MET A 83 3.91 1.61 -26.12
N GLY A 84 3.58 1.61 -24.82
CA GLY A 84 3.95 0.51 -23.95
C GLY A 84 5.36 0.58 -23.41
N ARG A 85 6.04 1.71 -23.61
CA ARG A 85 7.40 1.87 -23.10
C ARG A 85 7.36 2.31 -21.65
N ILE A 86 8.31 1.83 -20.87
CA ILE A 86 8.40 2.19 -19.47
C ILE A 86 8.83 3.65 -19.38
N VAL A 87 8.03 4.42 -18.65
CA VAL A 87 8.32 5.83 -18.38
C VAL A 87 9.00 5.97 -17.02
N ASN A 88 8.42 5.35 -16.02
CA ASN A 88 8.94 5.46 -14.66
C ASN A 88 8.53 4.23 -13.86
N THR A 89 9.45 3.72 -13.07
CA THR A 89 9.16 2.65 -12.13
C THR A 89 9.01 3.28 -10.76
N LEU A 90 7.76 3.45 -10.33
CA LEU A 90 7.46 4.15 -9.09
C LEU A 90 7.76 3.30 -7.87
N VAL A 91 7.48 2.01 -7.96
CA VAL A 91 7.78 1.04 -6.92
C VAL A 91 8.40 -0.15 -7.61
N ASN A 92 9.59 -0.52 -7.18
CA ASN A 92 10.36 -1.54 -7.88
C ASN A 92 10.54 -2.77 -7.01
N ASN A 93 9.59 -3.69 -7.09
CA ASN A 93 9.67 -5.01 -6.45
C ASN A 93 9.99 -4.89 -4.95
N VAL A 94 9.25 -4.03 -4.27
CA VAL A 94 9.48 -3.73 -2.86
C VAL A 94 8.57 -4.59 -2.00
N GLN A 95 9.15 -5.25 -1.01
CA GLN A 95 8.34 -5.99 -0.03
C GLN A 95 7.54 -5.00 0.78
N THR A 96 6.22 -5.11 0.72
CA THR A 96 5.30 -4.13 1.28
C THR A 96 4.31 -4.84 2.20
N THR A 97 4.06 -4.24 3.35
CA THR A 97 3.08 -4.81 4.29
C THR A 97 1.67 -4.60 3.79
N ALA A 98 0.76 -5.46 4.25
CA ALA A 98 -0.65 -5.31 3.94
C ALA A 98 -1.17 -3.95 4.39
N GLY A 99 -2.18 -3.45 3.72
CA GLY A 99 -2.81 -2.18 4.09
C GLY A 99 -3.20 -1.35 2.89
N TYR A 100 -3.63 -0.13 3.20
CA TYR A 100 -3.97 0.89 2.21
C TYR A 100 -2.71 1.69 1.95
N LYS A 101 -2.26 1.70 0.71
CA LYS A 101 -0.98 2.30 0.34
C LYS A 101 -1.18 3.35 -0.73
N SER A 102 -0.16 4.18 -0.90
CA SER A 102 -0.19 5.18 -1.97
C SER A 102 1.22 5.49 -2.43
N VAL A 103 1.30 5.99 -3.65
CA VAL A 103 2.55 6.48 -4.22
C VAL A 103 2.22 7.70 -5.07
N ILE A 104 3.16 8.63 -5.14
CA ILE A 104 2.98 9.88 -5.86
C ILE A 104 3.84 9.85 -7.11
N TRP A 105 3.26 10.33 -8.21
CA TRP A 105 4.01 10.52 -9.45
C TRP A 105 3.95 12.00 -9.83
N ASN A 106 5.10 12.55 -10.14
CA ASN A 106 5.24 13.96 -10.46
C ASN A 106 5.51 14.18 -11.95
N ALA A 107 5.08 13.26 -12.78
CA ALA A 107 5.18 13.37 -14.23
C ALA A 107 6.62 13.43 -14.72
N THR A 108 7.48 12.62 -14.13
CA THR A 108 8.88 12.52 -14.58
C THR A 108 9.18 11.10 -15.00
N ASP A 109 10.19 10.95 -15.85
CA ASP A 109 10.67 9.63 -16.22
C ASP A 109 11.70 9.12 -15.20
N ASP A 110 12.28 7.96 -15.48
CA ASP A 110 13.24 7.34 -14.55
C ASP A 110 14.50 8.19 -14.34
N ARG A 111 14.75 9.13 -15.23
CA ARG A 111 15.90 10.01 -15.11
C ARG A 111 15.54 11.31 -14.39
N GLY A 112 14.27 11.46 -13.99
CA GLY A 112 13.82 12.68 -13.35
C GLY A 112 13.45 13.79 -14.30
N MET A 113 13.37 13.50 -15.60
CA MET A 113 13.03 14.50 -16.59
C MET A 113 11.53 14.57 -16.79
N PRO A 114 10.95 15.77 -16.92
CA PRO A 114 9.51 15.89 -17.14
C PRO A 114 9.11 15.20 -18.43
N VAL A 115 7.93 14.59 -18.40
CA VAL A 115 7.38 13.97 -19.59
C VAL A 115 6.28 14.85 -20.17
N SER A 116 5.93 14.60 -21.43
CA SER A 116 4.96 15.43 -22.13
C SER A 116 3.54 15.13 -21.67
N ALA A 117 2.66 16.12 -21.83
CA ALA A 117 1.24 15.94 -21.59
C ALA A 117 0.71 14.84 -22.48
N GLY A 118 -0.29 14.12 -21.99
CA GLY A 118 -0.92 13.07 -22.75
C GLY A 118 -1.40 11.96 -21.85
N LEU A 119 -1.65 10.82 -22.46
CA LEU A 119 -2.18 9.65 -21.76
C LEU A 119 -1.06 8.71 -21.39
N TYR A 120 -1.19 8.15 -20.20
CA TYR A 120 -0.24 7.18 -19.66
C TYR A 120 -1.02 6.05 -19.03
N PHE A 121 -0.37 4.90 -18.93
CA PHE A 121 -0.90 3.76 -18.19
C PHE A 121 -0.04 3.52 -16.98
N TYR A 122 -0.64 3.01 -15.92
CA TYR A 122 0.14 2.53 -14.79
C TYR A 122 -0.37 1.15 -14.42
N GLN A 123 0.56 0.32 -14.03
CA GLN A 123 0.28 -1.09 -13.74
C GLN A 123 0.86 -1.45 -12.40
N ILE A 124 0.09 -2.20 -11.63
CA ILE A 124 0.57 -2.78 -10.38
C ILE A 124 0.75 -4.28 -10.56
N HIS A 125 1.83 -4.78 -9.99
CA HIS A 125 2.02 -6.20 -9.72
C HIS A 125 2.19 -6.35 -8.23
N ALA A 126 1.34 -7.14 -7.59
CA ALA A 126 1.42 -7.38 -6.16
C ALA A 126 1.05 -8.84 -5.94
N GLY A 127 2.03 -9.67 -5.60
CA GLY A 127 1.80 -11.09 -5.52
C GLY A 127 1.32 -11.60 -6.87
N ASN A 128 0.14 -12.20 -6.89
CA ASN A 128 -0.47 -12.68 -8.12
C ASN A 128 -1.44 -11.69 -8.75
N PHE A 129 -1.57 -10.52 -8.15
CA PHE A 129 -2.51 -9.51 -8.62
C PHE A 129 -1.84 -8.59 -9.61
N THR A 130 -2.54 -8.28 -10.69
CA THR A 130 -2.08 -7.35 -11.71
C THR A 130 -3.27 -6.54 -12.19
N GLN A 131 -3.10 -5.24 -12.29
CA GLN A 131 -4.13 -4.37 -12.82
C GLN A 131 -3.48 -3.17 -13.49
N VAL A 132 -4.13 -2.68 -14.53
CA VAL A 132 -3.68 -1.53 -15.31
C VAL A 132 -4.77 -0.49 -15.32
N ARG A 133 -4.37 0.78 -15.19
CA ARG A 133 -5.30 1.90 -15.35
C ARG A 133 -4.67 2.97 -16.20
N LYS A 134 -5.53 3.81 -16.73
CA LYS A 134 -5.13 4.92 -17.61
C LYS A 134 -5.26 6.23 -16.86
N MET A 135 -4.38 7.17 -17.16
CA MET A 135 -4.42 8.49 -16.57
C MET A 135 -4.06 9.54 -17.60
N ALA A 136 -4.45 10.79 -17.34
CA ALA A 136 -4.22 11.89 -18.26
C ALA A 136 -3.41 12.98 -17.56
N LEU A 137 -2.31 13.37 -18.20
CA LEU A 137 -1.45 14.44 -17.73
C LEU A 137 -1.72 15.68 -18.56
N LEU A 138 -2.04 16.77 -17.89
CA LEU A 138 -2.22 18.07 -18.51
C LEU A 138 -1.01 18.95 -18.21
N LYS A 139 -0.82 19.92 -19.04
CA LYS A 139 0.22 20.93 -18.82
C LYS A 139 -0.29 22.32 -19.07
#